data_2b03b86de63582f98ec23970fdffacd3
#
_entry.id   2b03b86de63582f98ec23970fdffacd3
#
_cell.length_a   1.000
_cell.length_b   1.000
_cell.length_c   1.000
_cell.angle_alpha   90.00
_cell.angle_beta   90.00
_cell.angle_gamma   90.00
#
_symmetry.space_group_name_H-M   'P 1'
#
loop_
_entity.id
_entity.type
_entity.pdbx_description
1 polymer ?
#
loop_
_entity_poly.entity_id
_entity_poly.type
_entity_poly.pdbx_seq_one_letter_code
_entity_poly.pdbx_strand_id
1 'polypeptide(L)'
;MKKPTDNPSEIVVGEERFAALAAEPPATTSAERYVMSGARAPRLSLKEGELLLHSDTLGQIPGTENSSLGLYHLDTRYLSRHELTIAGRQPVLLSATGESGYLGDVELTNLESHTPDGRVLPQATVHVRRTRFLADRVYETLRVRNHHHAPVELLLDLHFDADFADLFEVRGLRRRRRGTRLAPKVEGASLTLAYLGLDEVLRRTVVTFADPPESIKQGRARHRLRLAPGESRTLSYDVQVVAPHAPVPLEGDPQQKLSGVRDEHERWHAGATDIVTDNEKVNRVLRRGRDDLRVLSAVVEGDRIALSGVPWFVAPFGRELAQVGLETLLLDLRWAQSAVDFLGRHQGTRDSVFREEQPGKIMHELRRGELANLRAVPHTPYYGSIDATPLWLLLVAELAMWSGDLDGFEARRASVDAALRWLEEDGDADGDGFVEYERRSRVGLRNQGWRDAADAVLHADGTPAQGPIALAETQGYVYYAKRRLAALFGQLGDVERAERLSQEARDLKRRF
;
A
#
# COMPACT_ATOMS: atom_id res chain seq x y z
N MET A 1 -23.42 -2.25 -17.75
CA MET A 1 -23.82 -1.89 -19.14
C MET A 1 -24.18 -0.41 -19.16
N LYS A 2 -23.51 0.39 -20.01
CA LYS A 2 -23.90 1.78 -20.30
C LYS A 2 -25.26 1.77 -21.00
N LYS A 3 -26.29 2.42 -20.44
CA LYS A 3 -27.51 2.73 -21.21
C LYS A 3 -27.28 4.04 -21.99
N PRO A 4 -27.67 4.11 -23.27
CA PRO A 4 -27.64 5.37 -24.03
C PRO A 4 -28.54 6.40 -23.31
N THR A 5 -28.05 7.62 -23.13
CA THR A 5 -28.79 8.74 -22.62
C THR A 5 -29.07 9.73 -23.76
N ASP A 6 -30.19 10.44 -23.72
CA ASP A 6 -30.54 11.49 -24.72
C ASP A 6 -29.60 12.71 -24.59
N ASN A 7 -28.75 12.79 -23.59
CA ASN A 7 -27.77 13.85 -23.37
C ASN A 7 -26.34 13.28 -23.42
N PRO A 8 -25.51 13.66 -24.42
CA PRO A 8 -24.16 13.12 -24.59
C PRO A 8 -23.17 13.46 -23.45
N SER A 9 -23.54 14.39 -22.57
CA SER A 9 -22.75 14.74 -21.38
C SER A 9 -23.15 13.97 -20.11
N GLU A 10 -24.16 13.10 -20.16
CA GLU A 10 -24.65 12.34 -19.02
C GLU A 10 -24.19 10.87 -19.08
N ILE A 11 -23.67 10.37 -17.97
CA ILE A 11 -23.24 8.98 -17.80
C ILE A 11 -24.13 8.32 -16.76
N VAL A 12 -24.74 7.18 -17.10
CA VAL A 12 -25.57 6.38 -16.18
C VAL A 12 -24.80 5.12 -15.80
N VAL A 13 -24.61 4.90 -14.50
CA VAL A 13 -23.99 3.71 -13.94
C VAL A 13 -24.94 3.11 -12.90
N GLY A 14 -25.55 1.96 -13.23
CA GLY A 14 -26.64 1.39 -12.44
C GLY A 14 -27.85 2.31 -12.44
N GLU A 15 -28.31 2.75 -11.27
CA GLU A 15 -29.42 3.71 -11.09
C GLU A 15 -28.95 5.17 -10.95
N GLU A 16 -27.65 5.39 -10.84
CA GLU A 16 -27.07 6.72 -10.61
C GLU A 16 -26.76 7.46 -11.92
N ARG A 17 -27.00 8.77 -11.94
CA ARG A 17 -26.72 9.66 -13.06
C ARG A 17 -25.64 10.66 -12.70
N PHE A 18 -24.68 10.83 -13.60
CA PHE A 18 -23.54 11.73 -13.44
C PHE A 18 -23.35 12.59 -14.70
N ALA A 19 -22.95 13.85 -14.53
CA ALA A 19 -22.43 14.66 -15.61
C ALA A 19 -20.94 14.33 -15.84
N ALA A 20 -20.54 14.14 -17.09
CA ALA A 20 -19.14 13.98 -17.43
C ALA A 20 -18.39 15.32 -17.30
N LEU A 21 -17.18 15.30 -16.71
CA LEU A 21 -16.25 16.42 -16.85
C LEU A 21 -15.61 16.38 -18.24
N ALA A 22 -15.31 17.57 -18.80
CA ALA A 22 -14.55 17.66 -20.03
C ALA A 22 -13.25 16.87 -19.89
N ALA A 23 -12.89 16.10 -20.93
CA ALA A 23 -11.65 15.33 -20.93
C ALA A 23 -10.46 16.28 -20.75
N GLU A 24 -9.64 16.04 -19.73
CA GLU A 24 -8.37 16.74 -19.60
C GLU A 24 -7.48 16.34 -20.79
N PRO A 25 -6.79 17.30 -21.45
CA PRO A 25 -5.87 16.97 -22.52
C PRO A 25 -4.79 16.02 -21.97
N PRO A 26 -4.34 15.02 -22.78
CA PRO A 26 -3.27 14.14 -22.36
C PRO A 26 -2.04 14.99 -22.02
N ALA A 27 -1.48 14.80 -20.82
CA ALA A 27 -0.28 15.51 -20.39
C ALA A 27 0.85 15.28 -21.42
N THR A 28 1.20 16.32 -22.14
CA THR A 28 2.32 16.31 -23.07
C THR A 28 3.59 16.55 -22.27
N THR A 29 4.35 15.54 -21.98
CA THR A 29 5.81 15.65 -21.80
C THR A 29 6.53 14.32 -21.78
N SER A 30 7.80 14.39 -22.14
CA SER A 30 8.74 13.34 -22.44
C SER A 30 9.08 12.38 -21.30
N ALA A 31 9.33 11.18 -21.74
CA ALA A 31 10.11 10.07 -21.20
C ALA A 31 10.75 10.17 -19.81
N GLU A 32 10.52 9.08 -19.06
CA GLU A 32 11.50 8.41 -18.24
C GLU A 32 12.45 9.29 -17.40
N ARG A 33 12.02 9.61 -16.19
CA ARG A 33 12.96 9.71 -15.07
C ARG A 33 12.22 9.37 -13.77
N TYR A 34 12.55 8.23 -13.21
CA TYR A 34 12.40 8.00 -11.77
C TYR A 34 13.35 8.99 -11.08
N VAL A 35 12.88 10.20 -10.82
CA VAL A 35 13.67 11.17 -10.06
C VAL A 35 13.45 10.94 -8.59
N MET A 36 14.25 10.07 -8.01
CA MET A 36 14.54 10.09 -6.58
C MET A 36 15.61 11.17 -6.34
N SER A 37 15.32 12.44 -6.59
CA SER A 37 16.27 13.53 -6.35
C SER A 37 15.77 14.45 -5.26
N GLY A 38 16.62 14.70 -4.26
CA GLY A 38 16.48 15.72 -3.24
C GLY A 38 16.07 15.19 -1.88
N ALA A 39 16.51 15.85 -0.82
CA ALA A 39 16.01 15.61 0.54
C ALA A 39 14.49 15.77 0.53
N ARG A 40 13.79 14.66 0.69
CA ARG A 40 12.32 14.68 0.73
C ARG A 40 11.89 15.46 1.96
N ALA A 41 11.03 16.44 1.78
CA ALA A 41 10.35 17.06 2.91
C ALA A 41 9.73 15.97 3.79
N PRO A 42 9.78 16.10 5.12
CA PRO A 42 9.17 15.14 6.02
C PRO A 42 7.71 14.88 5.66
N ARG A 43 7.26 13.65 5.80
CA ARG A 43 5.94 13.16 5.42
C ARG A 43 5.27 12.51 6.61
N LEU A 44 3.94 12.53 6.63
CA LEU A 44 3.11 11.80 7.57
C LEU A 44 2.35 10.71 6.80
N SER A 45 2.58 9.45 7.17
CA SER A 45 1.89 8.30 6.57
C SER A 45 1.06 7.62 7.64
N LEU A 46 -0.22 7.44 7.38
CA LEU A 46 -1.13 6.66 8.20
C LEU A 46 -1.66 5.51 7.38
N LYS A 47 -1.72 4.32 7.94
CA LYS A 47 -2.18 3.12 7.27
C LYS A 47 -2.99 2.24 8.21
N GLU A 48 -4.11 1.70 7.73
CA GLU A 48 -4.83 0.58 8.34
C GLU A 48 -5.46 -0.28 7.25
N GLY A 49 -5.26 -1.59 7.34
CA GLY A 49 -5.67 -2.50 6.29
C GLY A 49 -5.08 -2.11 4.92
N GLU A 50 -5.92 -1.97 3.93
CA GLU A 50 -5.52 -1.56 2.56
C GLU A 50 -5.62 -0.04 2.31
N LEU A 51 -6.03 0.74 3.32
CA LEU A 51 -6.04 2.20 3.24
C LEU A 51 -4.68 2.78 3.61
N LEU A 52 -4.18 3.70 2.79
CA LEU A 52 -2.98 4.48 3.03
C LEU A 52 -3.27 5.96 2.82
N LEU A 53 -3.09 6.78 3.85
CA LEU A 53 -3.09 8.23 3.76
C LEU A 53 -1.66 8.75 3.85
N HIS A 54 -1.16 9.33 2.76
CA HIS A 54 0.18 9.90 2.68
C HIS A 54 0.10 11.40 2.47
N SER A 55 0.57 12.19 3.42
CA SER A 55 0.45 13.66 3.46
C SER A 55 1.79 14.33 3.78
N ASP A 56 1.85 15.65 3.63
CA ASP A 56 2.94 16.45 4.21
C ASP A 56 2.81 16.54 5.75
N THR A 57 3.72 17.26 6.38
CA THR A 57 3.73 17.45 7.84
C THR A 57 2.60 18.36 8.35
N LEU A 58 1.96 19.14 7.50
CA LEU A 58 0.74 19.88 7.83
C LEU A 58 -0.51 18.98 7.76
N GLY A 59 -0.32 17.70 7.42
CA GLY A 59 -1.40 16.79 7.11
C GLY A 59 -2.13 17.14 5.81
N GLN A 60 -1.48 17.81 4.86
CA GLN A 60 -2.06 18.23 3.58
C GLN A 60 -1.70 17.32 2.43
N ILE A 61 -2.59 17.27 1.46
CA ILE A 61 -2.36 16.74 0.12
C ILE A 61 -2.55 17.92 -0.84
N PRO A 62 -1.49 18.62 -1.27
CA PRO A 62 -1.61 19.92 -1.92
C PRO A 62 -2.06 19.88 -3.40
N GLY A 63 -2.34 18.72 -3.96
CA GLY A 63 -2.86 18.59 -5.32
C GLY A 63 -1.87 19.00 -6.41
N THR A 64 -0.58 19.01 -6.13
CA THR A 64 0.47 19.36 -7.09
C THR A 64 0.74 18.20 -8.05
N GLU A 65 1.07 18.54 -9.31
CA GLU A 65 1.51 17.55 -10.31
C GLU A 65 2.71 16.74 -9.81
N ASN A 66 2.75 15.46 -10.15
CA ASN A 66 3.81 14.51 -9.78
C ASN A 66 3.99 14.30 -8.26
N SER A 67 3.01 14.66 -7.44
CA SER A 67 3.02 14.38 -6.01
C SER A 67 2.65 12.93 -5.71
N SER A 68 3.42 12.29 -4.82
CA SER A 68 3.08 10.98 -4.25
C SER A 68 2.07 11.06 -3.11
N LEU A 69 1.70 12.27 -2.69
CA LEU A 69 0.74 12.47 -1.61
C LEU A 69 -0.67 12.10 -2.08
N GLY A 70 -1.43 11.50 -1.18
CA GLY A 70 -2.79 11.06 -1.50
C GLY A 70 -3.41 10.15 -0.45
N LEU A 71 -4.70 9.90 -0.61
CA LEU A 71 -5.38 8.76 -0.01
C LEU A 71 -5.41 7.65 -1.05
N TYR A 72 -4.83 6.52 -0.72
CA TYR A 72 -4.77 5.35 -1.57
C TYR A 72 -5.59 4.19 -0.99
N HIS A 73 -6.22 3.46 -1.88
CA HIS A 73 -6.77 2.14 -1.60
C HIS A 73 -6.37 1.21 -2.74
N LEU A 74 -5.72 0.10 -2.42
CA LEU A 74 -5.07 -0.74 -3.41
C LEU A 74 -4.11 0.11 -4.27
N ASP A 75 -4.21 0.02 -5.58
CA ASP A 75 -3.33 0.74 -6.51
C ASP A 75 -3.98 2.01 -7.10
N THR A 76 -4.98 2.59 -6.42
CA THR A 76 -5.68 3.80 -6.90
C THR A 76 -5.61 4.93 -5.88
N ARG A 77 -5.35 6.16 -6.35
CA ARG A 77 -5.36 7.37 -5.54
C ARG A 77 -6.77 7.97 -5.49
N TYR A 78 -7.46 7.87 -4.34
CA TYR A 78 -8.82 8.33 -4.12
C TYR A 78 -8.92 9.79 -3.67
N LEU A 79 -7.85 10.38 -3.12
CA LEU A 79 -7.69 11.82 -2.95
C LEU A 79 -6.33 12.23 -3.50
N SER A 80 -6.32 13.18 -4.43
CA SER A 80 -5.14 13.86 -4.94
C SER A 80 -4.98 15.26 -4.34
N ARG A 81 -6.04 15.77 -3.70
CA ARG A 81 -6.05 17.03 -2.95
C ARG A 81 -6.85 16.92 -1.66
N HIS A 82 -6.26 17.40 -0.55
CA HIS A 82 -6.92 17.56 0.74
C HIS A 82 -6.19 18.66 1.52
N GLU A 83 -6.64 19.89 1.38
CA GLU A 83 -6.00 21.07 1.96
C GLU A 83 -6.92 21.79 2.92
N LEU A 84 -6.35 22.26 4.02
CA LEU A 84 -6.96 23.15 4.99
C LEU A 84 -6.37 24.55 4.83
N THR A 85 -7.22 25.57 4.75
CA THR A 85 -6.78 26.98 4.85
C THR A 85 -7.53 27.71 5.95
N ILE A 86 -6.81 28.59 6.66
CA ILE A 86 -7.34 29.46 7.71
C ILE A 86 -7.37 30.89 7.18
N ALA A 87 -8.55 31.50 7.10
CA ALA A 87 -8.74 32.83 6.50
C ALA A 87 -8.07 32.97 5.11
N GLY A 88 -8.19 31.93 4.28
CA GLY A 88 -7.66 31.88 2.92
C GLY A 88 -6.14 31.66 2.82
N ARG A 89 -5.43 31.43 3.92
CA ARG A 89 -3.99 31.20 3.96
C ARG A 89 -3.66 29.81 4.48
N GLN A 90 -2.54 29.25 4.00
CA GLN A 90 -2.00 28.00 4.52
C GLN A 90 -1.61 28.16 5.98
N PRO A 91 -1.94 27.21 6.88
CA PRO A 91 -1.55 27.27 8.27
C PRO A 91 -0.06 27.04 8.48
N VAL A 92 0.44 27.40 9.66
CA VAL A 92 1.80 27.15 10.11
C VAL A 92 1.83 25.91 10.99
N LEU A 93 2.79 25.02 10.79
CA LEU A 93 3.01 23.84 11.60
C LEU A 93 3.56 24.21 12.98
N LEU A 94 2.97 23.66 14.03
CA LEU A 94 3.51 23.67 15.38
C LEU A 94 4.13 22.32 15.73
N SER A 95 3.39 21.23 15.52
CA SER A 95 3.89 19.86 15.71
C SER A 95 3.10 18.88 14.85
N ALA A 96 3.69 17.73 14.55
CA ALA A 96 3.03 16.62 13.88
C ALA A 96 3.50 15.29 14.47
N THR A 97 2.58 14.37 14.75
CA THR A 97 2.86 13.04 15.28
C THR A 97 2.04 11.99 14.54
N GLY A 98 2.57 10.78 14.41
CA GLY A 98 1.91 9.63 13.78
C GLY A 98 2.43 8.32 14.40
N GLU A 99 2.65 8.31 15.71
CA GLU A 99 3.33 7.21 16.40
C GLU A 99 2.62 5.86 16.26
N SER A 100 1.29 5.85 16.27
CA SER A 100 0.53 4.59 16.13
C SER A 100 0.42 4.07 14.72
N GLY A 101 0.88 4.84 13.72
CA GLY A 101 0.82 4.46 12.30
C GLY A 101 -0.57 4.52 11.67
N TYR A 102 -1.66 4.38 12.43
CA TYR A 102 -3.06 4.54 11.96
C TYR A 102 -3.74 5.79 12.55
N LEU A 103 -3.10 6.45 13.51
CA LEU A 103 -3.58 7.68 14.17
C LEU A 103 -2.49 8.75 14.06
N GLY A 104 -2.87 9.98 13.74
CA GLY A 104 -1.97 11.13 13.67
C GLY A 104 -2.62 12.40 14.16
N ASP A 105 -1.83 13.22 14.84
CA ASP A 105 -2.19 14.56 15.29
C ASP A 105 -1.27 15.60 14.65
N VAL A 106 -1.85 16.68 14.16
CA VAL A 106 -1.13 17.83 13.61
C VAL A 106 -1.64 19.10 14.29
N GLU A 107 -0.74 19.82 14.93
CA GLU A 107 -1.02 21.09 15.60
C GLU A 107 -0.61 22.25 14.68
N LEU A 108 -1.56 23.12 14.40
CA LEU A 108 -1.43 24.20 13.42
C LEU A 108 -1.81 25.54 14.05
N THR A 109 -1.32 26.62 13.44
CA THR A 109 -1.77 27.97 13.77
C THR A 109 -1.90 28.85 12.53
N ASN A 110 -2.58 30.00 12.66
CA ASN A 110 -2.77 30.94 11.56
C ASN A 110 -1.54 31.83 11.33
N LEU A 111 -1.31 32.17 10.08
CA LEU A 111 -0.54 33.37 9.70
C LEU A 111 -1.37 34.63 9.95
N GLU A 112 -0.72 35.79 10.01
CA GLU A 112 -1.42 37.07 9.99
C GLU A 112 -2.33 37.12 8.74
N SER A 113 -3.59 37.49 8.96
CA SER A 113 -4.62 37.50 7.93
C SER A 113 -5.70 38.53 8.28
N HIS A 114 -6.80 38.53 7.54
CA HIS A 114 -7.94 39.41 7.82
C HIS A 114 -9.19 38.58 8.08
N THR A 115 -9.97 39.03 9.06
CA THR A 115 -11.31 38.54 9.29
C THR A 115 -12.27 38.94 8.15
N PRO A 116 -13.45 38.31 8.00
CA PRO A 116 -14.40 38.67 6.95
C PRO A 116 -14.86 40.14 6.98
N ASP A 117 -14.85 40.76 8.14
CA ASP A 117 -15.15 42.20 8.35
C ASP A 117 -13.94 43.13 8.19
N GLY A 118 -12.79 42.60 7.72
CA GLY A 118 -11.58 43.36 7.37
C GLY A 118 -10.64 43.70 8.54
N ARG A 119 -10.91 43.24 9.75
CA ARG A 119 -10.00 43.42 10.89
C ARG A 119 -8.77 42.51 10.76
N VAL A 120 -7.62 42.96 11.25
CA VAL A 120 -6.41 42.13 11.29
C VAL A 120 -6.60 40.99 12.28
N LEU A 121 -6.36 39.79 11.85
CA LEU A 121 -6.20 38.59 12.67
C LEU A 121 -4.69 38.34 12.86
N PRO A 122 -4.10 38.64 14.02
CA PRO A 122 -2.68 38.47 14.24
C PRO A 122 -2.26 37.00 14.09
N GLN A 123 -1.00 36.76 13.73
CA GLN A 123 -0.47 35.41 13.65
C GLN A 123 -0.49 34.71 15.01
N ALA A 124 -0.53 33.38 15.00
CA ALA A 124 -0.48 32.51 16.18
C ALA A 124 -1.58 32.77 17.22
N THR A 125 -2.75 33.30 16.81
CA THR A 125 -3.90 33.56 17.68
C THR A 125 -5.00 32.50 17.56
N VAL A 126 -5.06 31.79 16.45
CA VAL A 126 -5.98 30.66 16.25
C VAL A 126 -5.19 29.38 16.20
N HIS A 127 -5.49 28.47 17.11
CA HIS A 127 -4.90 27.14 17.14
C HIS A 127 -5.87 26.13 16.52
N VAL A 128 -5.34 25.23 15.67
CA VAL A 128 -6.11 24.14 15.07
C VAL A 128 -5.40 22.83 15.33
N ARG A 129 -6.02 21.96 16.12
CA ARG A 129 -5.62 20.57 16.25
C ARG A 129 -6.37 19.74 15.25
N ARG A 130 -5.63 19.03 14.40
CA ARG A 130 -6.11 18.16 13.36
C ARG A 130 -5.80 16.72 13.72
N THR A 131 -6.81 15.99 14.20
CA THR A 131 -6.68 14.57 14.56
C THR A 131 -7.26 13.71 13.47
N ARG A 132 -6.49 12.74 12.98
CA ARG A 132 -6.90 11.77 11.95
C ARG A 132 -6.66 10.36 12.41
N PHE A 133 -7.59 9.46 12.11
CA PHE A 133 -7.33 8.04 12.19
C PHE A 133 -7.96 7.28 11.02
N LEU A 134 -7.40 6.11 10.74
CA LEU A 134 -7.87 5.18 9.72
C LEU A 134 -8.52 3.96 10.39
N ALA A 135 -9.65 3.54 9.82
CA ALA A 135 -10.34 2.30 10.10
C ALA A 135 -10.95 1.78 8.77
N ASP A 136 -12.27 1.70 8.65
CA ASP A 136 -12.98 1.45 7.38
C ASP A 136 -12.89 2.65 6.40
N ARG A 137 -12.52 3.83 6.91
CA ARG A 137 -12.35 5.09 6.19
C ARG A 137 -11.42 6.02 6.95
N VAL A 138 -11.14 7.20 6.42
CA VAL A 138 -10.42 8.24 7.15
C VAL A 138 -11.41 9.06 7.97
N TYR A 139 -11.19 9.14 9.27
CA TYR A 139 -11.91 10.02 10.18
C TYR A 139 -11.04 11.21 10.51
N GLU A 140 -11.60 12.41 10.45
CA GLU A 140 -10.88 13.64 10.79
C GLU A 140 -11.70 14.54 11.69
N THR A 141 -11.03 15.06 12.71
CA THR A 141 -11.57 16.03 13.64
C THR A 141 -10.64 17.25 13.70
N LEU A 142 -11.23 18.44 13.54
CA LEU A 142 -10.56 19.72 13.63
C LEU A 142 -11.06 20.44 14.88
N ARG A 143 -10.21 20.58 15.90
CA ARG A 143 -10.51 21.41 17.08
C ARG A 143 -9.87 22.77 16.86
N VAL A 144 -10.70 23.80 16.65
CA VAL A 144 -10.29 25.19 16.43
C VAL A 144 -10.49 25.98 17.71
N ARG A 145 -9.43 26.63 18.21
CA ARG A 145 -9.46 27.43 19.46
C ARG A 145 -8.99 28.86 19.21
N ASN A 146 -9.73 29.81 19.76
CA ASN A 146 -9.34 31.22 19.75
C ASN A 146 -8.49 31.52 21.00
N HIS A 147 -7.23 31.88 20.80
CA HIS A 147 -6.31 32.36 21.85
C HIS A 147 -6.20 33.91 21.88
N HIS A 148 -6.93 34.60 20.98
CA HIS A 148 -6.98 36.06 21.00
C HIS A 148 -7.85 36.57 22.18
N HIS A 149 -7.52 37.74 22.67
CA HIS A 149 -8.27 38.38 23.76
C HIS A 149 -9.64 38.96 23.33
N ALA A 150 -9.92 39.03 22.05
CA ALA A 150 -11.17 39.48 21.46
C ALA A 150 -11.88 38.34 20.68
N PRO A 151 -13.19 38.42 20.45
CA PRO A 151 -13.90 37.51 19.58
C PRO A 151 -13.33 37.53 18.16
N VAL A 152 -13.20 36.36 17.55
CA VAL A 152 -12.69 36.16 16.19
C VAL A 152 -13.77 35.56 15.31
N GLU A 153 -13.97 36.12 14.13
CA GLU A 153 -14.70 35.48 13.05
C GLU A 153 -13.71 35.08 11.96
N LEU A 154 -13.71 33.82 11.55
CA LEU A 154 -12.79 33.31 10.55
C LEU A 154 -13.50 32.36 9.57
N LEU A 155 -12.94 32.26 8.37
CA LEU A 155 -13.30 31.27 7.38
C LEU A 155 -12.26 30.14 7.41
N LEU A 156 -12.77 28.91 7.52
CA LEU A 156 -11.97 27.70 7.42
C LEU A 156 -12.44 26.96 6.19
N ASP A 157 -11.56 26.80 5.22
CA ASP A 157 -11.86 26.11 3.97
C ASP A 157 -11.12 24.78 3.91
N LEU A 158 -11.86 23.73 3.54
CA LEU A 158 -11.33 22.41 3.21
C LEU A 158 -11.48 22.17 1.71
N HIS A 159 -10.40 21.85 1.02
CA HIS A 159 -10.39 21.60 -0.42
C HIS A 159 -10.13 20.11 -0.69
N PHE A 160 -11.00 19.49 -1.50
CA PHE A 160 -10.90 18.11 -1.88
C PHE A 160 -10.88 17.97 -3.40
N ASP A 161 -10.03 17.09 -3.93
CA ASP A 161 -10.08 16.62 -5.31
C ASP A 161 -9.57 15.18 -5.40
N ALA A 162 -9.98 14.46 -6.43
CA ALA A 162 -9.61 13.09 -6.70
C ALA A 162 -9.33 12.89 -8.18
N ASP A 163 -8.12 12.53 -8.54
CA ASP A 163 -7.74 12.24 -9.91
C ASP A 163 -7.93 10.76 -10.28
N PHE A 164 -8.13 9.90 -9.29
CA PHE A 164 -8.24 8.45 -9.43
C PHE A 164 -7.12 7.84 -10.27
N ALA A 165 -5.92 8.42 -10.16
CA ALA A 165 -4.75 7.91 -10.86
C ALA A 165 -4.38 6.53 -10.34
N ASP A 166 -4.08 5.62 -11.28
CA ASP A 166 -3.45 4.35 -10.93
C ASP A 166 -2.04 4.60 -10.37
N LEU A 167 -1.58 3.76 -9.45
CA LEU A 167 -0.29 3.92 -8.81
C LEU A 167 0.87 4.00 -9.81
N PHE A 168 0.80 3.25 -10.91
CA PHE A 168 1.79 3.34 -11.98
C PHE A 168 1.78 4.70 -12.68
N GLU A 169 0.61 5.34 -12.81
CA GLU A 169 0.51 6.72 -13.34
C GLU A 169 1.14 7.72 -12.37
N VAL A 170 0.88 7.59 -11.06
CA VAL A 170 1.50 8.42 -10.02
C VAL A 170 3.02 8.28 -10.03
N ARG A 171 3.54 7.10 -10.40
CA ARG A 171 4.97 6.80 -10.57
C ARG A 171 5.55 7.26 -11.91
N GLY A 172 4.74 7.83 -12.81
CA GLY A 172 5.19 8.41 -14.07
C GLY A 172 4.83 7.61 -15.33
N LEU A 173 4.13 6.47 -15.22
CA LEU A 173 3.62 5.76 -16.38
C LEU A 173 2.55 6.62 -17.08
N ARG A 174 2.65 6.76 -18.41
CA ARG A 174 1.72 7.55 -19.20
C ARG A 174 0.73 6.69 -19.94
N ARG A 175 -0.54 7.03 -19.79
CA ARG A 175 -1.64 6.37 -20.49
C ARG A 175 -2.08 7.19 -21.69
N ARG A 176 -2.33 6.53 -22.80
CA ARG A 176 -2.93 7.17 -23.99
C ARG A 176 -4.42 7.48 -23.79
N ARG A 177 -5.10 6.70 -22.96
CA ARG A 177 -6.53 6.85 -22.67
C ARG A 177 -6.76 6.55 -21.18
N ARG A 178 -7.61 7.35 -20.59
CA ARG A 178 -8.15 7.16 -19.23
C ARG A 178 -9.67 7.00 -19.31
N GLY A 179 -10.26 6.54 -18.23
CA GLY A 179 -11.69 6.59 -18.01
C GLY A 179 -12.21 8.03 -17.92
N THR A 180 -13.39 8.20 -17.42
CA THR A 180 -14.07 9.51 -17.35
C THR A 180 -14.21 9.96 -15.90
N ARG A 181 -13.66 11.13 -15.56
CA ARG A 181 -13.97 11.82 -14.30
C ARG A 181 -15.39 12.38 -14.40
N LEU A 182 -16.13 12.27 -13.30
CA LEU A 182 -17.51 12.73 -13.22
C LEU A 182 -17.57 14.02 -12.43
N ALA A 183 -18.56 14.88 -12.73
CA ALA A 183 -18.72 16.13 -12.01
C ALA A 183 -18.97 15.87 -10.51
N PRO A 184 -18.37 16.67 -9.61
CA PRO A 184 -18.62 16.55 -8.19
C PRO A 184 -20.11 16.70 -7.87
N LYS A 185 -20.63 15.79 -7.06
CA LYS A 185 -22.04 15.80 -6.62
C LYS A 185 -22.10 16.20 -5.15
N VAL A 186 -22.97 17.15 -4.84
CA VAL A 186 -23.22 17.60 -3.46
C VAL A 186 -24.64 17.24 -3.07
N GLU A 187 -24.79 16.47 -2.00
CA GLU A 187 -26.08 16.05 -1.46
C GLU A 187 -26.08 16.29 0.07
N GLY A 188 -26.85 17.27 0.52
CA GLY A 188 -26.85 17.69 1.92
C GLY A 188 -25.45 18.13 2.38
N ALA A 189 -24.92 17.45 3.38
CA ALA A 189 -23.59 17.68 3.94
C ALA A 189 -22.52 16.72 3.36
N SER A 190 -22.74 16.15 2.17
CA SER A 190 -21.81 15.22 1.54
C SER A 190 -21.34 15.70 0.17
N LEU A 191 -20.06 15.48 -0.12
CA LEU A 191 -19.41 15.70 -1.41
C LEU A 191 -18.96 14.35 -1.98
N THR A 192 -19.42 14.01 -3.18
CA THR A 192 -18.98 12.82 -3.93
C THR A 192 -18.13 13.23 -5.12
N LEU A 193 -16.92 12.71 -5.19
CA LEU A 193 -16.02 12.73 -6.33
C LEU A 193 -16.03 11.34 -6.96
N ALA A 194 -16.11 11.24 -8.29
CA ALA A 194 -16.27 9.94 -8.94
C ALA A 194 -15.54 9.84 -10.28
N TYR A 195 -15.20 8.59 -10.63
CA TYR A 195 -14.48 8.22 -11.84
C TYR A 195 -14.95 6.86 -12.36
N LEU A 196 -15.34 6.81 -13.61
CA LEU A 196 -15.62 5.56 -14.32
C LEU A 196 -14.37 5.14 -15.10
N GLY A 197 -13.71 4.08 -14.65
CA GLY A 197 -12.51 3.54 -15.29
C GLY A 197 -12.79 2.92 -16.65
N LEU A 198 -11.76 2.69 -17.45
CA LEU A 198 -11.84 1.91 -18.69
C LEU A 198 -12.16 0.43 -18.41
N ASP A 199 -11.89 -0.05 -17.19
CA ASP A 199 -12.26 -1.36 -16.65
C ASP A 199 -13.74 -1.45 -16.22
N GLU A 200 -14.56 -0.43 -16.57
CA GLU A 200 -15.97 -0.30 -16.22
C GLU A 200 -16.26 -0.21 -14.71
N VAL A 201 -15.23 -0.04 -13.89
CA VAL A 201 -15.36 0.13 -12.44
C VAL A 201 -15.62 1.59 -12.09
N LEU A 202 -16.73 1.83 -11.36
CA LEU A 202 -17.03 3.14 -10.77
C LEU A 202 -16.30 3.25 -9.43
N ARG A 203 -15.36 4.20 -9.35
CA ARG A 203 -14.60 4.55 -8.15
C ARG A 203 -15.10 5.87 -7.59
N ARG A 204 -15.34 5.93 -6.28
CA ARG A 204 -15.85 7.14 -5.62
C ARG A 204 -15.09 7.46 -4.35
N THR A 205 -14.96 8.75 -4.10
CA THR A 205 -14.55 9.31 -2.81
C THR A 205 -15.72 10.12 -2.27
N VAL A 206 -16.21 9.75 -1.09
CA VAL A 206 -17.34 10.42 -0.44
C VAL A 206 -16.83 11.10 0.83
N VAL A 207 -16.97 12.42 0.89
CA VAL A 207 -16.67 13.22 2.09
C VAL A 207 -17.97 13.57 2.77
N THR A 208 -18.17 13.16 4.02
CA THR A 208 -19.39 13.42 4.79
C THR A 208 -19.07 14.25 6.02
N PHE A 209 -19.71 15.41 6.13
CA PHE A 209 -19.51 16.33 7.25
C PHE A 209 -20.56 16.09 8.33
N ALA A 210 -20.12 15.79 9.55
CA ALA A 210 -20.98 15.72 10.72
C ALA A 210 -21.48 17.13 11.11
N ASP A 211 -20.59 18.14 10.94
CA ASP A 211 -20.90 19.55 11.09
C ASP A 211 -21.05 20.17 9.69
N PRO A 212 -22.28 20.43 9.19
CA PRO A 212 -22.47 20.91 7.84
C PRO A 212 -21.73 22.24 7.57
N PRO A 213 -20.98 22.33 6.45
CA PRO A 213 -20.34 23.58 6.06
C PRO A 213 -21.36 24.62 5.58
N GLU A 214 -20.99 25.91 5.63
CA GLU A 214 -21.80 27.01 5.09
C GLU A 214 -22.06 26.80 3.58
N SER A 215 -21.10 26.24 2.87
CA SER A 215 -21.24 25.91 1.46
C SER A 215 -20.26 24.83 1.03
N ILE A 216 -20.67 24.01 0.04
CA ILE A 216 -19.79 23.09 -0.69
C ILE A 216 -19.85 23.45 -2.16
N LYS A 217 -18.75 23.94 -2.75
CA LYS A 217 -18.68 24.36 -4.16
C LYS A 217 -17.35 23.95 -4.77
N GLN A 218 -17.38 23.26 -5.92
CA GLN A 218 -16.19 22.86 -6.68
C GLN A 218 -15.10 22.18 -5.80
N GLY A 219 -15.51 21.22 -4.97
CA GLY A 219 -14.59 20.51 -4.08
C GLY A 219 -14.15 21.29 -2.85
N ARG A 220 -14.63 22.51 -2.62
CA ARG A 220 -14.32 23.33 -1.46
C ARG A 220 -15.49 23.39 -0.51
N ALA A 221 -15.30 22.91 0.72
CA ALA A 221 -16.22 23.05 1.84
C ALA A 221 -15.79 24.21 2.74
N ARG A 222 -16.67 25.17 2.99
CA ARG A 222 -16.41 26.36 3.79
C ARG A 222 -17.16 26.34 5.09
N HIS A 223 -16.44 26.52 6.20
CA HIS A 223 -17.01 26.77 7.53
C HIS A 223 -16.74 28.21 7.97
N ARG A 224 -17.79 28.89 8.44
CA ARG A 224 -17.67 30.19 9.09
C ARG A 224 -17.73 29.97 10.60
N LEU A 225 -16.67 30.34 11.31
CA LEU A 225 -16.57 30.16 12.75
C LEU A 225 -16.55 31.53 13.43
N ARG A 226 -17.33 31.65 14.51
CA ARG A 226 -17.30 32.77 15.44
C ARG A 226 -16.93 32.21 16.80
N LEU A 227 -15.82 32.67 17.33
CA LEU A 227 -15.23 32.15 18.58
C LEU A 227 -15.00 33.29 19.54
N ALA A 228 -15.58 33.22 20.74
CA ALA A 228 -15.24 34.09 21.87
C ALA A 228 -13.80 33.85 22.33
N PRO A 229 -13.19 34.76 23.11
CA PRO A 229 -11.88 34.51 23.71
C PRO A 229 -11.83 33.19 24.47
N GLY A 230 -10.84 32.34 24.17
CA GLY A 230 -10.67 31.04 24.81
C GLY A 230 -11.63 29.93 24.33
N GLU A 231 -12.65 30.26 23.52
CA GLU A 231 -13.62 29.30 23.00
C GLU A 231 -12.96 28.32 22.00
N SER A 232 -13.48 27.10 22.04
CA SER A 232 -13.11 26.04 21.05
C SER A 232 -14.34 25.52 20.34
N ARG A 233 -14.21 25.27 19.03
CA ARG A 233 -15.22 24.55 18.21
C ARG A 233 -14.56 23.32 17.62
N THR A 234 -15.33 22.24 17.54
CA THR A 234 -14.91 21.00 16.90
C THR A 234 -15.73 20.83 15.63
N LEU A 235 -15.05 20.49 14.54
CA LEU A 235 -15.64 20.12 13.26
C LEU A 235 -15.19 18.70 12.94
N SER A 236 -16.10 17.84 12.53
CA SER A 236 -15.79 16.44 12.21
C SER A 236 -16.34 16.06 10.84
N TYR A 237 -15.57 15.24 10.14
CA TYR A 237 -15.97 14.65 8.87
C TYR A 237 -15.23 13.34 8.62
N ASP A 238 -15.73 12.56 7.69
CA ASP A 238 -15.05 11.35 7.22
C ASP A 238 -14.87 11.34 5.72
N VAL A 239 -13.89 10.55 5.25
CA VAL A 239 -13.61 10.33 3.83
C VAL A 239 -13.66 8.84 3.55
N GLN A 240 -14.68 8.42 2.84
CA GLN A 240 -14.93 7.05 2.45
C GLN A 240 -14.46 6.78 1.02
N VAL A 241 -13.74 5.67 0.84
CA VAL A 241 -13.46 5.06 -0.46
C VAL A 241 -14.61 4.11 -0.80
N VAL A 242 -15.15 4.21 -2.02
CA VAL A 242 -16.22 3.32 -2.50
C VAL A 242 -15.81 2.72 -3.85
N ALA A 243 -15.51 1.43 -3.85
CA ALA A 243 -15.08 0.64 -5.00
C ALA A 243 -15.21 -0.86 -4.69
N PRO A 244 -15.04 -1.75 -5.65
CA PRO A 244 -14.83 -3.17 -5.37
C PRO A 244 -13.67 -3.36 -4.38
N HIS A 245 -13.85 -4.26 -3.42
CA HIS A 245 -12.89 -4.55 -2.35
C HIS A 245 -12.59 -3.38 -1.38
N ALA A 246 -13.37 -2.29 -1.43
CA ALA A 246 -13.26 -1.24 -0.41
C ALA A 246 -13.62 -1.79 0.98
N PRO A 247 -13.05 -1.20 2.05
CA PRO A 247 -13.39 -1.61 3.40
C PRO A 247 -14.88 -1.56 3.66
N VAL A 248 -15.40 -2.57 4.35
CA VAL A 248 -16.81 -2.60 4.76
C VAL A 248 -17.02 -1.55 5.85
N PRO A 249 -18.05 -0.70 5.75
CA PRO A 249 -18.35 0.28 6.77
C PRO A 249 -18.55 -0.37 8.14
N LEU A 250 -17.84 0.12 9.16
CA LEU A 250 -18.01 -0.30 10.54
C LEU A 250 -19.21 0.43 11.17
N GLU A 251 -19.90 -0.24 12.08
CA GLU A 251 -20.94 0.39 12.90
C GLU A 251 -20.34 1.19 14.07
N GLY A 252 -21.14 2.09 14.63
CA GLY A 252 -20.76 2.91 15.80
C GLY A 252 -20.22 4.29 15.44
N ASP A 253 -20.01 5.08 16.48
CA ASP A 253 -19.44 6.41 16.38
C ASP A 253 -17.91 6.38 16.15
N PRO A 254 -17.27 7.49 15.77
CA PRO A 254 -15.83 7.52 15.50
C PRO A 254 -14.95 7.10 16.70
N GLN A 255 -15.36 7.34 17.94
CA GLN A 255 -14.58 6.93 19.11
C GLN A 255 -14.63 5.43 19.32
N GLN A 256 -15.81 4.81 19.14
CA GLN A 256 -15.96 3.36 19.18
C GLN A 256 -15.14 2.67 18.10
N LYS A 257 -15.10 3.24 16.88
CA LYS A 257 -14.28 2.72 15.77
C LYS A 257 -12.79 2.82 16.08
N LEU A 258 -12.33 3.93 16.61
CA LEU A 258 -10.93 4.09 17.04
C LEU A 258 -10.58 3.10 18.16
N SER A 259 -11.47 2.90 19.14
CA SER A 259 -11.29 1.88 20.17
C SER A 259 -11.19 0.49 19.56
N GLY A 260 -12.08 0.16 18.63
CA GLY A 260 -12.07 -1.13 17.92
C GLY A 260 -10.74 -1.42 17.20
N VAL A 261 -10.16 -0.41 16.54
CA VAL A 261 -8.84 -0.54 15.90
C VAL A 261 -7.76 -0.79 16.96
N ARG A 262 -7.76 -0.04 18.07
CA ARG A 262 -6.80 -0.26 19.17
C ARG A 262 -6.91 -1.66 19.74
N ASP A 263 -8.12 -2.09 20.07
CA ASP A 263 -8.39 -3.41 20.63
C ASP A 263 -7.95 -4.54 19.68
N GLU A 264 -8.07 -4.34 18.36
CA GLU A 264 -7.60 -5.30 17.35
C GLU A 264 -6.06 -5.38 17.34
N HIS A 265 -5.36 -4.23 17.39
CA HIS A 265 -3.92 -4.17 17.49
C HIS A 265 -3.41 -4.83 18.78
N GLU A 266 -4.03 -4.52 19.92
CA GLU A 266 -3.67 -5.12 21.21
C GLU A 266 -3.89 -6.63 21.22
N ARG A 267 -5.02 -7.13 20.72
CA ARG A 267 -5.28 -8.58 20.59
C ARG A 267 -4.28 -9.27 19.67
N TRP A 268 -3.87 -8.60 18.59
CA TRP A 268 -2.85 -9.13 17.71
C TRP A 268 -1.50 -9.29 18.45
N HIS A 269 -1.07 -8.26 19.16
CA HIS A 269 0.18 -8.29 19.92
C HIS A 269 0.18 -9.27 21.09
N ALA A 270 -0.97 -9.48 21.74
CA ALA A 270 -1.11 -10.44 22.83
C ALA A 270 -0.86 -11.90 22.39
N GLY A 271 -1.02 -12.20 21.10
CA GLY A 271 -0.73 -13.54 20.53
C GLY A 271 0.70 -13.73 20.06
N ALA A 272 1.60 -12.75 20.21
CA ALA A 272 2.98 -12.79 19.76
C ALA A 272 3.96 -12.92 20.95
N THR A 273 5.18 -13.41 20.68
CA THR A 273 6.24 -13.47 21.68
C THR A 273 6.64 -12.06 22.13
N ASP A 274 6.72 -11.86 23.44
CA ASP A 274 7.24 -10.62 24.00
C ASP A 274 8.71 -10.75 24.36
N ILE A 275 9.53 -9.86 23.83
CA ILE A 275 10.98 -9.83 24.09
C ILE A 275 11.27 -8.61 24.96
N VAL A 276 11.74 -8.88 26.18
CA VAL A 276 12.07 -7.85 27.17
C VAL A 276 13.55 -7.94 27.53
N THR A 277 14.22 -6.78 27.48
CA THR A 277 15.62 -6.65 27.86
C THR A 277 15.77 -5.65 29.03
N ASP A 278 16.94 -5.56 29.60
CA ASP A 278 17.29 -4.54 30.62
C ASP A 278 17.50 -3.14 30.02
N ASN A 279 17.46 -3.00 28.70
CA ASN A 279 17.62 -1.74 27.98
C ASN A 279 16.28 -1.24 27.42
N GLU A 280 15.70 -0.22 28.04
CA GLU A 280 14.40 0.34 27.63
C GLU A 280 14.41 0.95 26.22
N LYS A 281 15.55 1.41 25.69
CA LYS A 281 15.65 1.86 24.30
C LYS A 281 15.47 0.70 23.32
N VAL A 282 16.07 -0.44 23.63
CA VAL A 282 15.89 -1.67 22.83
C VAL A 282 14.45 -2.13 22.90
N ASN A 283 13.86 -2.17 24.10
CA ASN A 283 12.46 -2.57 24.28
C ASN A 283 11.51 -1.69 23.46
N ARG A 284 11.74 -0.38 23.40
CA ARG A 284 10.95 0.55 22.58
C ARG A 284 11.09 0.28 21.07
N VAL A 285 12.30 -0.01 20.61
CA VAL A 285 12.55 -0.34 19.19
C VAL A 285 11.82 -1.64 18.81
N LEU A 286 11.90 -2.68 19.67
CA LEU A 286 11.21 -3.95 19.45
C LEU A 286 9.68 -3.78 19.41
N ARG A 287 9.12 -3.06 20.39
CA ARG A 287 7.67 -2.74 20.38
C ARG A 287 7.28 -1.98 19.11
N ARG A 288 8.02 -0.94 18.76
CA ARG A 288 7.77 -0.16 17.54
C ARG A 288 7.84 -1.01 16.27
N GLY A 289 8.84 -1.90 16.15
CA GLY A 289 8.94 -2.80 15.00
C GLY A 289 7.74 -3.73 14.86
N ARG A 290 7.22 -4.26 15.97
CA ARG A 290 5.99 -5.07 15.99
C ARG A 290 4.75 -4.25 15.58
N ASP A 291 4.63 -3.01 16.08
CA ASP A 291 3.55 -2.10 15.71
C ASP A 291 3.62 -1.77 14.21
N ASP A 292 4.80 -1.47 13.68
CA ASP A 292 5.00 -1.17 12.27
C ASP A 292 4.66 -2.36 11.37
N LEU A 293 5.05 -3.59 11.75
CA LEU A 293 4.64 -4.81 11.02
C LEU A 293 3.12 -4.96 10.97
N ARG A 294 2.43 -4.75 12.11
CA ARG A 294 0.97 -4.83 12.17
C ARG A 294 0.32 -3.74 11.29
N VAL A 295 0.80 -2.51 11.34
CA VAL A 295 0.32 -1.39 10.53
C VAL A 295 0.55 -1.65 9.04
N LEU A 296 1.72 -2.19 8.65
CA LEU A 296 2.02 -2.52 7.26
C LEU A 296 1.21 -3.71 6.74
N SER A 297 0.55 -4.48 7.60
CA SER A 297 -0.26 -5.61 7.16
C SER A 297 -1.65 -5.24 6.67
N ALA A 298 -2.24 -6.16 5.92
CA ALA A 298 -3.66 -6.15 5.56
C ALA A 298 -4.21 -7.58 5.51
N VAL A 299 -5.53 -7.70 5.63
CA VAL A 299 -6.22 -8.96 5.35
C VAL A 299 -6.51 -9.02 3.85
N VAL A 300 -5.84 -9.93 3.15
CA VAL A 300 -5.97 -10.14 1.71
C VAL A 300 -6.43 -11.57 1.48
N GLU A 301 -7.60 -11.74 0.86
CA GLU A 301 -8.18 -13.06 0.59
C GLU A 301 -8.29 -13.97 1.82
N GLY A 302 -8.54 -13.37 2.98
CA GLY A 302 -8.71 -14.07 4.26
C GLY A 302 -7.45 -14.20 5.11
N ASP A 303 -6.25 -14.00 4.53
CA ASP A 303 -4.99 -14.03 5.28
C ASP A 303 -4.52 -12.63 5.65
N ARG A 304 -4.01 -12.47 6.88
CA ARG A 304 -3.28 -11.27 7.26
C ARG A 304 -1.83 -11.39 6.83
N ILE A 305 -1.47 -10.66 5.81
CA ILE A 305 -0.13 -10.66 5.23
C ILE A 305 0.56 -9.30 5.40
N ALA A 306 1.88 -9.30 5.47
CA ALA A 306 2.68 -8.07 5.43
C ALA A 306 2.69 -7.53 4.01
N LEU A 307 2.33 -6.25 3.86
CA LEU A 307 2.52 -5.53 2.60
C LEU A 307 3.87 -4.83 2.63
N SER A 308 4.46 -4.61 1.46
CA SER A 308 5.79 -4.00 1.36
C SER A 308 5.78 -2.48 1.61
N GLY A 309 6.78 -1.76 1.16
CA GLY A 309 7.06 -0.39 1.58
C GLY A 309 6.10 0.70 1.07
N VAL A 310 5.78 1.64 1.95
CA VAL A 310 4.99 2.86 1.66
C VAL A 310 5.83 3.84 0.83
N PRO A 311 5.26 4.54 -0.15
CA PRO A 311 3.88 4.46 -0.67
C PRO A 311 3.71 3.51 -1.85
N TRP A 312 4.80 3.06 -2.51
CA TRP A 312 4.76 2.44 -3.83
C TRP A 312 4.50 0.94 -3.84
N PHE A 313 4.78 0.28 -2.73
CA PHE A 313 4.82 -1.18 -2.63
C PHE A 313 3.81 -1.73 -1.62
N VAL A 314 2.72 -0.98 -1.36
CA VAL A 314 1.62 -1.43 -0.47
C VAL A 314 0.77 -2.46 -1.22
N ALA A 315 1.38 -3.61 -1.48
CA ALA A 315 0.78 -4.73 -2.20
C ALA A 315 1.47 -6.05 -1.76
N PRO A 316 0.88 -7.21 -2.06
CA PRO A 316 1.53 -8.49 -1.82
C PRO A 316 2.72 -8.70 -2.77
N PHE A 317 3.92 -8.98 -2.19
CA PHE A 317 5.13 -9.33 -2.90
C PHE A 317 5.68 -10.66 -2.40
N GLY A 318 6.03 -11.56 -3.31
CA GLY A 318 6.43 -12.94 -2.98
C GLY A 318 7.67 -13.02 -2.13
N ARG A 319 8.75 -12.35 -2.52
CA ARG A 319 10.02 -12.29 -1.79
C ARG A 319 9.85 -11.69 -0.40
N GLU A 320 9.19 -10.54 -0.33
CA GLU A 320 9.01 -9.79 0.91
C GLU A 320 8.15 -10.56 1.91
N LEU A 321 7.09 -11.23 1.45
CA LEU A 321 6.27 -12.09 2.30
C LEU A 321 7.08 -13.26 2.86
N ALA A 322 7.89 -13.91 2.02
CA ALA A 322 8.72 -15.01 2.46
C ALA A 322 9.80 -14.56 3.47
N GLN A 323 10.44 -13.42 3.24
CA GLN A 323 11.44 -12.86 4.14
C GLN A 323 10.84 -12.43 5.48
N VAL A 324 9.72 -11.69 5.47
CA VAL A 324 9.01 -11.33 6.72
C VAL A 324 8.63 -12.59 7.51
N GLY A 325 8.11 -13.62 6.82
CA GLY A 325 7.82 -14.90 7.46
C GLY A 325 9.04 -15.52 8.13
N LEU A 326 10.18 -15.56 7.45
CA LEU A 326 11.44 -16.10 7.98
C LEU A 326 11.99 -15.29 9.17
N GLU A 327 11.99 -13.96 9.06
CA GLU A 327 12.53 -13.06 10.08
C GLU A 327 11.64 -12.97 11.34
N THR A 328 10.36 -13.31 11.22
CA THR A 328 9.40 -13.26 12.33
C THR A 328 9.11 -14.59 13.00
N LEU A 329 9.75 -15.69 12.62
CA LEU A 329 9.53 -17.03 13.20
C LEU A 329 9.64 -17.04 14.73
N LEU A 330 10.63 -16.33 15.29
CA LEU A 330 10.82 -16.22 16.74
C LEU A 330 9.71 -15.39 17.41
N LEU A 331 9.14 -14.42 16.68
CA LEU A 331 8.17 -13.45 17.21
C LEU A 331 6.73 -13.96 17.10
N ASP A 332 6.36 -14.46 15.90
CA ASP A 332 4.98 -14.80 15.60
C ASP A 332 4.88 -15.66 14.33
N LEU A 333 4.62 -16.95 14.51
CA LEU A 333 4.51 -17.90 13.41
C LEU A 333 3.34 -17.61 12.45
N ARG A 334 2.36 -16.79 12.86
CA ARG A 334 1.21 -16.43 12.01
C ARG A 334 1.64 -15.71 10.74
N TRP A 335 2.73 -14.92 10.77
CA TRP A 335 3.29 -14.27 9.58
C TRP A 335 3.79 -15.29 8.57
N ALA A 336 4.55 -16.28 9.04
CA ALA A 336 5.07 -17.37 8.21
C ALA A 336 3.91 -18.22 7.64
N GLN A 337 2.94 -18.58 8.49
CA GLN A 337 1.77 -19.35 8.08
C GLN A 337 0.98 -18.65 6.98
N SER A 338 0.62 -17.38 7.19
CA SER A 338 -0.13 -16.58 6.21
C SER A 338 0.63 -16.40 4.90
N ALA A 339 1.94 -16.17 4.97
CA ALA A 339 2.79 -16.03 3.78
C ALA A 339 2.86 -17.35 2.98
N VAL A 340 3.05 -18.48 3.65
CA VAL A 340 3.09 -19.81 3.01
C VAL A 340 1.77 -20.09 2.30
N ASP A 341 0.64 -19.87 2.98
CA ASP A 341 -0.68 -20.19 2.45
C ASP A 341 -1.07 -19.24 1.31
N PHE A 342 -0.85 -17.95 1.47
CA PHE A 342 -1.14 -16.96 0.45
C PHE A 342 -0.32 -17.20 -0.83
N LEU A 343 1.00 -17.37 -0.71
CA LEU A 343 1.88 -17.60 -1.84
C LEU A 343 1.62 -18.94 -2.52
N GLY A 344 1.35 -19.99 -1.73
CA GLY A 344 0.99 -21.31 -2.25
C GLY A 344 -0.29 -21.32 -3.08
N ARG A 345 -1.33 -20.55 -2.69
CA ARG A 345 -2.55 -20.38 -3.49
C ARG A 345 -2.30 -19.65 -4.82
N HIS A 346 -1.30 -18.77 -4.86
CA HIS A 346 -0.92 -18.03 -6.06
C HIS A 346 0.27 -18.65 -6.81
N GLN A 347 0.63 -19.91 -6.50
CA GLN A 347 1.66 -20.63 -7.22
C GLN A 347 1.28 -20.77 -8.70
N GLY A 348 2.23 -20.58 -9.61
CA GLY A 348 2.04 -20.69 -11.04
C GLY A 348 1.57 -22.09 -11.44
N THR A 349 0.59 -22.18 -12.32
CA THR A 349 -0.02 -23.44 -12.78
C THR A 349 0.04 -23.64 -14.28
N ARG A 350 0.45 -22.62 -15.03
CA ARG A 350 0.48 -22.62 -16.50
C ARG A 350 1.67 -21.81 -17.01
N ASP A 351 2.03 -22.00 -18.27
CA ASP A 351 2.99 -21.14 -18.94
C ASP A 351 2.30 -19.88 -19.47
N SER A 352 2.83 -18.70 -19.13
CA SER A 352 2.37 -17.41 -19.63
C SER A 352 3.52 -16.43 -19.79
N VAL A 353 3.93 -16.20 -21.02
CA VAL A 353 4.99 -15.23 -21.35
C VAL A 353 4.66 -13.83 -20.83
N PHE A 354 3.40 -13.39 -20.93
CA PHE A 354 2.97 -12.06 -20.48
C PHE A 354 3.16 -11.84 -18.99
N ARG A 355 2.85 -12.85 -18.17
CA ARG A 355 2.97 -12.78 -16.69
C ARG A 355 4.27 -13.39 -16.19
N GLU A 356 5.10 -13.94 -17.08
CA GLU A 356 6.28 -14.75 -16.74
C GLU A 356 5.97 -15.90 -15.79
N GLU A 357 4.74 -16.43 -15.89
CA GLU A 357 4.25 -17.55 -15.12
C GLU A 357 4.76 -18.86 -15.72
N GLN A 358 5.18 -19.75 -14.83
CA GLN A 358 5.57 -21.13 -15.14
C GLN A 358 5.00 -22.04 -14.03
N PRO A 359 4.66 -23.32 -14.34
CA PRO A 359 4.17 -24.24 -13.32
C PRO A 359 5.15 -24.40 -12.16
N GLY A 360 4.66 -24.22 -10.93
CA GLY A 360 5.49 -24.33 -9.72
C GLY A 360 6.17 -23.04 -9.26
N LYS A 361 6.28 -22.02 -10.11
CA LYS A 361 6.91 -20.73 -9.77
C LYS A 361 6.06 -19.95 -8.77
N ILE A 362 6.69 -19.29 -7.80
CA ILE A 362 6.01 -18.40 -6.86
C ILE A 362 5.94 -16.99 -7.44
N MET A 363 4.82 -16.31 -7.21
CA MET A 363 4.58 -14.98 -7.76
C MET A 363 5.56 -13.93 -7.24
N HIS A 364 5.82 -12.91 -8.05
CA HIS A 364 6.56 -11.71 -7.66
C HIS A 364 5.66 -10.69 -6.95
N GLU A 365 4.59 -10.25 -7.61
CA GLU A 365 3.65 -9.27 -7.04
C GLU A 365 2.23 -9.43 -7.57
N LEU A 366 1.26 -8.95 -6.78
CA LEU A 366 -0.15 -8.89 -7.13
C LEU A 366 -0.66 -7.45 -7.02
N ARG A 367 -1.19 -6.92 -8.13
CA ARG A 367 -1.80 -5.59 -8.20
C ARG A 367 -3.28 -5.66 -8.57
N ARG A 368 -4.05 -4.68 -8.08
CA ARG A 368 -5.51 -4.64 -8.25
C ARG A 368 -6.04 -3.27 -8.71
N GLY A 369 -5.17 -2.46 -9.34
CA GLY A 369 -5.53 -1.19 -9.97
C GLY A 369 -6.20 -1.34 -11.33
N GLU A 370 -6.62 -0.23 -11.92
CA GLU A 370 -7.26 -0.21 -13.25
C GLU A 370 -6.33 -0.77 -14.32
N LEU A 371 -5.04 -0.46 -14.29
CA LEU A 371 -4.06 -0.96 -15.27
C LEU A 371 -3.88 -2.48 -15.19
N ALA A 372 -3.91 -3.03 -13.98
CA ALA A 372 -3.87 -4.46 -13.75
C ALA A 372 -5.15 -5.12 -14.29
N ASN A 373 -6.34 -4.60 -13.96
CA ASN A 373 -7.64 -5.10 -14.44
C ASN A 373 -7.71 -5.14 -15.97
N LEU A 374 -7.18 -4.11 -16.64
CA LEU A 374 -7.11 -4.01 -18.11
C LEU A 374 -6.01 -4.87 -18.74
N ARG A 375 -5.19 -5.55 -17.93
CA ARG A 375 -3.98 -6.27 -18.38
C ARG A 375 -3.03 -5.36 -19.20
N ALA A 376 -3.00 -4.07 -18.86
CA ALA A 376 -2.03 -3.12 -19.40
C ALA A 376 -0.64 -3.31 -18.78
N VAL A 377 -0.60 -3.88 -17.57
CA VAL A 377 0.59 -4.33 -16.86
C VAL A 377 0.44 -5.82 -16.49
N PRO A 378 1.53 -6.60 -16.34
CA PRO A 378 1.44 -8.04 -16.16
C PRO A 378 1.10 -8.49 -14.72
N HIS A 379 0.96 -7.56 -13.77
CA HIS A 379 0.93 -7.78 -12.31
C HIS A 379 -0.41 -8.35 -11.76
N THR A 380 -0.96 -9.43 -12.40
CA THR A 380 -2.31 -9.98 -12.10
C THR A 380 -2.40 -11.51 -11.88
N PRO A 381 -1.60 -12.17 -11.05
CA PRO A 381 -0.28 -11.86 -10.51
C PRO A 381 0.83 -11.90 -11.57
N TYR A 382 1.99 -11.35 -11.24
CA TYR A 382 3.21 -11.39 -12.04
C TYR A 382 4.26 -12.30 -11.39
N TYR A 383 5.04 -13.02 -12.20
CA TYR A 383 5.97 -14.06 -11.73
C TYR A 383 7.44 -13.77 -12.03
N GLY A 384 7.78 -12.60 -12.49
CA GLY A 384 9.16 -12.21 -12.79
C GLY A 384 10.01 -11.98 -11.53
N SER A 385 10.28 -13.07 -10.80
CA SER A 385 11.16 -13.12 -9.63
C SER A 385 11.85 -14.46 -9.59
N ILE A 386 13.18 -14.45 -9.44
CA ILE A 386 13.97 -15.68 -9.36
C ILE A 386 14.14 -16.17 -7.93
N ASP A 387 13.99 -15.29 -6.95
CA ASP A 387 14.25 -15.51 -5.54
C ASP A 387 13.00 -15.90 -4.74
N ALA A 388 11.79 -15.53 -5.18
CA ALA A 388 10.55 -15.83 -4.46
C ALA A 388 10.31 -17.34 -4.27
N THR A 389 10.61 -18.16 -5.28
CA THR A 389 10.37 -19.62 -5.22
C THR A 389 11.30 -20.33 -4.22
N PRO A 390 12.64 -20.16 -4.26
CA PRO A 390 13.49 -20.78 -3.25
C PRO A 390 13.29 -20.21 -1.84
N LEU A 391 12.95 -18.94 -1.69
CA LEU A 391 12.61 -18.35 -0.38
C LEU A 391 11.31 -18.93 0.18
N TRP A 392 10.29 -19.15 -0.65
CA TRP A 392 9.06 -19.81 -0.22
C TRP A 392 9.30 -21.26 0.21
N LEU A 393 10.09 -22.04 -0.55
CA LEU A 393 10.48 -23.40 -0.17
C LEU A 393 11.21 -23.42 1.18
N LEU A 394 12.12 -22.47 1.40
CA LEU A 394 12.81 -22.31 2.67
C LEU A 394 11.82 -21.99 3.80
N LEU A 395 10.89 -21.05 3.56
CA LEU A 395 9.89 -20.66 4.56
C LEU A 395 8.96 -21.83 4.94
N VAL A 396 8.51 -22.63 3.97
CA VAL A 396 7.70 -23.83 4.23
C VAL A 396 8.44 -24.81 5.13
N ALA A 397 9.73 -25.06 4.85
CA ALA A 397 10.53 -25.97 5.66
C ALA A 397 10.79 -25.41 7.07
N GLU A 398 11.14 -24.15 7.19
CA GLU A 398 11.37 -23.51 8.49
C GLU A 398 10.09 -23.44 9.32
N LEU A 399 8.95 -23.10 8.73
CA LEU A 399 7.66 -23.08 9.43
C LEU A 399 7.33 -24.45 10.03
N ALA A 400 7.49 -25.54 9.26
CA ALA A 400 7.26 -26.88 9.74
C ALA A 400 8.19 -27.26 10.91
N MET A 401 9.48 -26.87 10.83
CA MET A 401 10.45 -27.15 11.88
C MET A 401 10.23 -26.31 13.16
N TRP A 402 9.80 -25.07 13.04
CA TRP A 402 9.52 -24.18 14.17
C TRP A 402 8.19 -24.51 14.86
N SER A 403 7.17 -24.89 14.10
CA SER A 403 5.85 -25.25 14.62
C SER A 403 5.77 -26.70 15.09
N GLY A 404 6.60 -27.61 14.54
CA GLY A 404 6.44 -29.04 14.68
C GLY A 404 5.27 -29.63 13.90
N ASP A 405 4.59 -28.82 13.05
CA ASP A 405 3.41 -29.23 12.26
C ASP A 405 3.83 -29.95 10.97
N LEU A 406 4.09 -31.22 11.08
CA LEU A 406 4.43 -32.08 9.94
C LEU A 406 3.22 -32.37 9.05
N ASP A 407 2.03 -32.46 9.61
CA ASP A 407 0.78 -32.67 8.84
C ASP A 407 0.49 -31.47 7.94
N GLY A 408 0.70 -30.26 8.46
CA GLY A 408 0.61 -29.01 7.69
C GLY A 408 1.63 -28.94 6.55
N PHE A 409 2.83 -29.50 6.74
CA PHE A 409 3.80 -29.63 5.65
C PHE A 409 3.34 -30.64 4.60
N GLU A 410 2.87 -31.83 5.01
CA GLU A 410 2.37 -32.87 4.08
C GLU A 410 1.20 -32.35 3.25
N ALA A 411 0.32 -31.56 3.82
CA ALA A 411 -0.80 -30.93 3.09
C ALA A 411 -0.32 -30.01 1.93
N ARG A 412 0.91 -29.49 2.01
CA ARG A 412 1.52 -28.59 1.01
C ARG A 412 2.51 -29.34 0.09
N ARG A 413 2.67 -30.65 0.25
CA ARG A 413 3.66 -31.46 -0.46
C ARG A 413 3.61 -31.27 -1.98
N ALA A 414 2.42 -31.28 -2.57
CA ALA A 414 2.25 -31.12 -4.00
C ALA A 414 2.79 -29.78 -4.52
N SER A 415 2.60 -28.69 -3.76
CA SER A 415 3.13 -27.35 -4.08
C SER A 415 4.65 -27.29 -3.92
N VAL A 416 5.18 -27.93 -2.87
CA VAL A 416 6.63 -28.06 -2.67
C VAL A 416 7.28 -28.83 -3.82
N ASP A 417 6.65 -29.93 -4.25
CA ASP A 417 7.12 -30.73 -5.38
C ASP A 417 7.10 -29.96 -6.69
N ALA A 418 6.07 -29.17 -6.93
CA ALA A 418 5.98 -28.30 -8.10
C ALA A 418 7.06 -27.22 -8.10
N ALA A 419 7.33 -26.60 -6.94
CA ALA A 419 8.37 -25.59 -6.81
C ALA A 419 9.78 -26.17 -6.98
N LEU A 420 10.05 -27.37 -6.44
CA LEU A 420 11.32 -28.06 -6.65
C LEU A 420 11.55 -28.41 -8.12
N ARG A 421 10.52 -28.95 -8.82
CA ARG A 421 10.62 -29.20 -10.26
C ARG A 421 10.91 -27.94 -11.05
N TRP A 422 10.23 -26.82 -10.71
CA TRP A 422 10.48 -25.54 -11.35
C TRP A 422 11.96 -25.11 -11.21
N LEU A 423 12.59 -25.29 -10.04
CA LEU A 423 14.01 -24.99 -9.84
C LEU A 423 14.93 -25.85 -10.71
N GLU A 424 14.53 -27.10 -11.00
CA GLU A 424 15.35 -28.08 -11.74
C GLU A 424 15.15 -28.00 -13.27
N GLU A 425 13.95 -27.59 -13.71
CA GLU A 425 13.59 -27.63 -15.13
C GLU A 425 13.58 -26.23 -15.77
N ASP A 426 12.79 -25.32 -15.22
CA ASP A 426 12.59 -23.97 -15.77
C ASP A 426 13.54 -22.92 -15.16
N GLY A 427 14.02 -23.15 -13.96
CA GLY A 427 14.93 -22.28 -13.24
C GLY A 427 16.40 -22.48 -13.58
N ASP A 428 16.77 -23.56 -14.25
CA ASP A 428 18.11 -23.90 -14.73
C ASP A 428 18.02 -24.21 -16.23
N ALA A 429 17.87 -23.15 -17.03
CA ALA A 429 17.50 -23.29 -18.46
C ALA A 429 18.66 -23.82 -19.34
N ASP A 430 19.92 -23.59 -18.95
CA ASP A 430 21.09 -24.06 -19.68
C ASP A 430 21.69 -25.35 -19.12
N GLY A 431 21.18 -25.83 -17.97
CA GLY A 431 21.56 -27.11 -17.34
C GLY A 431 22.91 -27.05 -16.65
N ASP A 432 23.42 -25.89 -16.28
CA ASP A 432 24.69 -25.71 -15.58
C ASP A 432 24.60 -25.97 -14.06
N GLY A 433 23.37 -26.09 -13.54
CA GLY A 433 23.04 -26.37 -12.14
C GLY A 433 22.96 -25.11 -11.26
N PHE A 434 22.92 -23.92 -11.84
CA PHE A 434 22.60 -22.67 -11.17
C PHE A 434 21.21 -22.21 -11.55
N VAL A 435 20.46 -21.72 -10.58
CA VAL A 435 19.12 -21.14 -10.82
C VAL A 435 19.30 -19.73 -11.35
N GLU A 436 18.65 -19.45 -12.50
CA GLU A 436 18.84 -18.24 -13.26
C GLU A 436 17.53 -17.70 -13.82
N TYR A 437 17.54 -16.49 -14.33
CA TYR A 437 16.39 -15.90 -15.02
C TYR A 437 16.75 -15.31 -16.36
N GLU A 438 15.81 -15.43 -17.28
CA GLU A 438 15.79 -14.67 -18.51
C GLU A 438 14.44 -13.98 -18.66
N ARG A 439 14.45 -12.67 -19.01
CA ARG A 439 13.23 -11.91 -19.22
C ARG A 439 12.47 -12.44 -20.42
N ARG A 440 11.25 -12.96 -20.22
CA ARG A 440 10.35 -13.47 -21.26
C ARG A 440 9.33 -12.42 -21.72
N SER A 441 8.82 -11.60 -20.83
CA SER A 441 7.82 -10.57 -21.10
C SER A 441 8.45 -9.26 -21.55
N ARG A 442 7.96 -8.68 -22.65
CA ARG A 442 8.41 -7.36 -23.12
C ARG A 442 8.05 -6.21 -22.15
N VAL A 443 7.01 -6.42 -21.34
CA VAL A 443 6.50 -5.45 -20.35
C VAL A 443 6.87 -5.83 -18.91
N GLY A 444 7.55 -6.96 -18.72
CA GLY A 444 8.03 -7.44 -17.43
C GLY A 444 9.33 -6.74 -16.99
N LEU A 445 9.75 -7.01 -15.75
CA LEU A 445 11.00 -6.51 -15.18
C LEU A 445 12.20 -7.04 -15.96
N ARG A 446 13.20 -6.18 -16.14
CA ARG A 446 14.47 -6.56 -16.78
C ARG A 446 15.32 -7.42 -15.86
N ASN A 447 15.42 -7.01 -14.61
CA ASN A 447 16.08 -7.75 -13.55
C ASN A 447 15.03 -8.34 -12.61
N GLN A 448 15.19 -9.61 -12.23
CA GLN A 448 14.18 -10.38 -11.50
C GLN A 448 14.69 -10.88 -10.12
N GLY A 449 15.75 -10.29 -9.61
CA GLY A 449 16.23 -10.49 -8.24
C GLY A 449 15.75 -9.38 -7.30
N TRP A 450 16.28 -9.33 -6.09
CA TRP A 450 15.91 -8.31 -5.09
C TRP A 450 16.27 -6.88 -5.55
N ARG A 451 17.30 -6.73 -6.37
CA ARG A 451 17.59 -5.52 -7.14
C ARG A 451 16.93 -5.63 -8.50
N ASP A 452 15.72 -5.12 -8.64
CA ASP A 452 14.90 -5.21 -9.86
C ASP A 452 14.94 -3.97 -10.77
N ALA A 453 15.68 -2.94 -10.38
CA ALA A 453 15.90 -1.76 -11.23
C ALA A 453 16.59 -2.14 -12.55
N ALA A 454 16.28 -1.43 -13.62
CA ALA A 454 16.77 -1.76 -14.97
C ALA A 454 18.29 -1.74 -15.13
N ASP A 455 18.98 -1.04 -14.23
CA ASP A 455 20.44 -0.89 -14.14
C ASP A 455 21.07 -1.63 -12.95
N ALA A 456 20.36 -2.61 -12.38
CA ALA A 456 20.81 -3.30 -11.17
C ALA A 456 21.97 -4.28 -11.42
N VAL A 457 22.03 -4.91 -12.60
CA VAL A 457 23.06 -5.86 -12.96
C VAL A 457 23.81 -5.34 -14.20
N LEU A 458 25.05 -4.95 -14.00
CA LEU A 458 25.88 -4.31 -15.02
C LEU A 458 27.20 -5.09 -15.21
N HIS A 459 27.70 -5.10 -16.45
CA HIS A 459 29.07 -5.48 -16.73
C HIS A 459 30.06 -4.43 -16.22
N ALA A 460 31.34 -4.76 -16.18
CA ALA A 460 32.41 -3.86 -15.72
C ALA A 460 32.51 -2.55 -16.52
N ASP A 461 32.07 -2.54 -17.76
CA ASP A 461 32.01 -1.36 -18.63
C ASP A 461 30.76 -0.49 -18.43
N GLY A 462 29.87 -0.87 -17.50
CA GLY A 462 28.60 -0.18 -17.21
C GLY A 462 27.45 -0.56 -18.15
N THR A 463 27.64 -1.48 -19.09
CA THR A 463 26.56 -1.99 -19.92
C THR A 463 25.68 -2.96 -19.13
N PRO A 464 24.34 -2.91 -19.31
CA PRO A 464 23.44 -3.82 -18.62
C PRO A 464 23.68 -5.28 -19.05
N ALA A 465 23.77 -6.18 -18.07
CA ALA A 465 23.86 -7.61 -18.32
C ALA A 465 22.64 -8.12 -19.08
N GLN A 466 22.86 -9.13 -19.93
CA GLN A 466 21.79 -9.82 -20.67
C GLN A 466 21.68 -11.24 -20.14
N GLY A 467 20.45 -11.76 -20.09
CA GLY A 467 20.16 -13.10 -19.58
C GLY A 467 20.72 -14.25 -20.46
N PRO A 468 20.74 -15.47 -19.92
CA PRO A 468 20.31 -15.79 -18.55
C PRO A 468 21.27 -15.24 -17.49
N ILE A 469 20.71 -14.89 -16.30
CA ILE A 469 21.47 -14.30 -15.19
C ILE A 469 21.27 -15.13 -13.93
N ALA A 470 22.35 -15.77 -13.44
CA ALA A 470 22.38 -16.49 -12.19
C ALA A 470 22.88 -15.56 -11.06
N LEU A 471 21.99 -15.17 -10.16
CA LEU A 471 22.35 -14.34 -9.03
C LEU A 471 22.96 -15.17 -7.90
N ALA A 472 24.05 -14.69 -7.30
CA ALA A 472 24.79 -15.39 -6.27
C ALA A 472 23.93 -15.68 -5.02
N GLU A 473 23.15 -14.70 -4.56
CA GLU A 473 22.27 -14.85 -3.41
C GLU A 473 21.18 -15.90 -3.64
N THR A 474 20.65 -16.01 -4.86
CA THR A 474 19.64 -17.02 -5.22
C THR A 474 20.19 -18.43 -5.04
N GLN A 475 21.45 -18.68 -5.40
CA GLN A 475 22.09 -19.98 -5.17
C GLN A 475 22.18 -20.31 -3.69
N GLY A 476 22.45 -19.31 -2.85
CA GLY A 476 22.42 -19.45 -1.40
C GLY A 476 21.04 -19.86 -0.87
N TYR A 477 19.96 -19.26 -1.39
CA TYR A 477 18.58 -19.62 -1.02
C TYR A 477 18.23 -21.04 -1.47
N VAL A 478 18.57 -21.43 -2.70
CA VAL A 478 18.35 -22.78 -3.23
C VAL A 478 19.10 -23.82 -2.39
N TYR A 479 20.39 -23.57 -2.12
CA TYR A 479 21.19 -24.43 -1.27
C TYR A 479 20.54 -24.66 0.09
N TYR A 480 20.13 -23.58 0.76
CA TYR A 480 19.58 -23.67 2.11
C TYR A 480 18.20 -24.31 2.11
N ALA A 481 17.34 -23.98 1.16
CA ALA A 481 16.02 -24.61 0.99
C ALA A 481 16.15 -26.14 0.82
N LYS A 482 17.01 -26.61 -0.11
CA LYS A 482 17.25 -28.04 -0.32
C LYS A 482 17.77 -28.72 0.95
N ARG A 483 18.67 -28.07 1.71
CA ARG A 483 19.18 -28.58 2.99
C ARG A 483 18.09 -28.74 4.05
N ARG A 484 17.22 -27.74 4.19
CA ARG A 484 16.15 -27.76 5.20
C ARG A 484 15.06 -28.76 4.83
N LEU A 485 14.67 -28.81 3.55
CA LEU A 485 13.72 -29.81 3.04
C LEU A 485 14.27 -31.23 3.18
N ALA A 486 15.56 -31.46 2.91
CA ALA A 486 16.18 -32.76 3.10
C ALA A 486 16.06 -33.24 4.56
N ALA A 487 16.34 -32.37 5.53
CA ALA A 487 16.18 -32.70 6.95
C ALA A 487 14.73 -33.04 7.30
N LEU A 488 13.76 -32.28 6.74
CA LEU A 488 12.33 -32.49 6.98
C LEU A 488 11.82 -33.80 6.34
N PHE A 489 12.21 -34.10 5.10
CA PHE A 489 11.88 -35.38 4.45
C PHE A 489 12.48 -36.59 5.20
N GLY A 490 13.69 -36.43 5.74
CA GLY A 490 14.30 -37.46 6.61
C GLY A 490 13.49 -37.73 7.87
N GLN A 491 12.94 -36.70 8.52
CA GLN A 491 12.04 -36.85 9.68
C GLN A 491 10.71 -37.53 9.31
N LEU A 492 10.21 -37.32 8.10
CA LEU A 492 9.00 -37.95 7.56
C LEU A 492 9.24 -39.39 7.07
N GLY A 493 10.48 -39.86 7.09
CA GLY A 493 10.86 -41.21 6.63
C GLY A 493 11.04 -41.32 5.11
N ASP A 494 10.99 -40.22 4.34
CA ASP A 494 11.30 -40.18 2.91
C ASP A 494 12.82 -40.05 2.70
N VAL A 495 13.53 -41.14 3.00
CA VAL A 495 14.99 -41.19 3.04
C VAL A 495 15.60 -40.94 1.66
N GLU A 496 15.02 -41.54 0.61
CA GLU A 496 15.51 -41.38 -0.77
C GLU A 496 15.52 -39.91 -1.19
N ARG A 497 14.44 -39.23 -0.93
CA ARG A 497 14.29 -37.80 -1.26
C ARG A 497 15.23 -36.93 -0.41
N ALA A 498 15.36 -37.24 0.88
CA ALA A 498 16.27 -36.55 1.78
C ALA A 498 17.74 -36.67 1.31
N GLU A 499 18.16 -37.86 0.89
CA GLU A 499 19.50 -38.09 0.35
C GLU A 499 19.72 -37.35 -0.97
N ARG A 500 18.73 -37.39 -1.90
CA ARG A 500 18.79 -36.69 -3.20
C ARG A 500 18.97 -35.20 -2.97
N LEU A 501 18.08 -34.53 -2.22
CA LEU A 501 18.17 -33.09 -1.96
C LEU A 501 19.46 -32.70 -1.22
N SER A 502 19.93 -33.55 -0.30
CA SER A 502 21.21 -33.33 0.37
C SER A 502 22.39 -33.40 -0.60
N GLN A 503 22.34 -34.30 -1.58
CA GLN A 503 23.40 -34.44 -2.60
C GLN A 503 23.36 -33.24 -3.54
N GLU A 504 22.20 -32.84 -4.05
CA GLU A 504 22.03 -31.66 -4.90
C GLU A 504 22.54 -30.39 -4.24
N ALA A 505 22.23 -30.18 -2.96
CA ALA A 505 22.76 -29.06 -2.18
C ALA A 505 24.30 -29.09 -2.08
N ARG A 506 24.91 -30.29 -1.83
CA ARG A 506 26.36 -30.41 -1.82
C ARG A 506 27.00 -30.13 -3.17
N ASP A 507 26.34 -30.56 -4.24
CA ASP A 507 26.80 -30.34 -5.62
C ASP A 507 26.74 -28.87 -6.01
N LEU A 508 25.64 -28.17 -5.69
CA LEU A 508 25.52 -26.73 -5.86
C LEU A 508 26.64 -26.00 -5.10
N LYS A 509 26.88 -26.34 -3.81
CA LYS A 509 27.93 -25.71 -3.02
C LYS A 509 29.33 -25.93 -3.59
N ARG A 510 29.60 -27.07 -4.23
CA ARG A 510 30.93 -27.37 -4.83
C ARG A 510 31.16 -26.62 -6.13
N ARG A 511 30.07 -26.32 -6.89
CA ARG A 511 30.15 -25.56 -8.15
C ARG A 511 30.26 -24.05 -7.88
N PHE A 512 29.57 -23.55 -6.83
CA PHE A 512 29.62 -22.15 -6.38
C PHE A 512 31.00 -21.77 -5.80
#